data_b3cd5035e333c599a15aa49ef45e12e9
#
_entry.id   b3cd5035e333c599a15aa49ef45e12e9
#
_cell.length_a   1.000
_cell.length_b   1.000
_cell.length_c   1.000
_cell.angle_alpha   90.00
_cell.angle_beta   90.00
_cell.angle_gamma   90.00
#
_symmetry.space_group_name_H-M   'P 1'
#
loop_
_entity.id
_entity.type
_entity.pdbx_description
1 polymer ?
#
loop_
_entity_poly.entity_id
_entity_poly.type
_entity_poly.pdbx_seq_one_letter_code
_entity_poly.pdbx_strand_id
1 'polypeptide(L)'
;MSKKTISFVSTRGRGLNTDLQLVKNNLMAALPEVEFEYYLNKTATKIPLINTKMEDARRTFCTEAENIICMDPSIPIKIPSASERERRLLLATPFDYQFNIFMKYHDNPDQPKKQTFIRCTHVMPGSPFTAKLFHSFYEWEDNVTFLNDIPLPISWDILQEEKRTTVKKQLEFYFPQAKGKKILSILLVGQKPEPEDGSEPVNLFNDFNLKKIMDYIDDDWFVITNNWDLVELSYQLPYQYSSKFGYIKNKISLNDMMYLSDMLITNSSKHAGNFSITKKPIYYLEYLPKIFGNFIKKFYPSMYLKDLEQLLTLDFSNTELSPEQKNFCQEFSYDPTENPSETIEKLFKY
;
A
#
# COMPACT_ATOMS: atom_id res chain seq x y z
N MET A 1 34.00 20.37 4.96
CA MET A 1 33.38 19.05 4.81
C MET A 1 32.08 19.26 4.09
N SER A 2 31.82 18.60 2.93
CA SER A 2 30.52 18.63 2.29
C SER A 2 29.50 18.03 3.25
N LYS A 3 28.35 18.69 3.39
CA LYS A 3 27.23 18.12 4.16
C LYS A 3 26.78 16.81 3.50
N LYS A 4 26.53 15.82 4.31
CA LYS A 4 25.94 14.54 3.83
C LYS A 4 24.51 14.78 3.37
N THR A 5 24.18 14.35 2.16
CA THR A 5 22.84 14.51 1.56
C THR A 5 22.18 13.16 1.38
N ILE A 6 20.88 13.07 1.69
CA ILE A 6 20.05 11.90 1.39
C ILE A 6 18.91 12.35 0.45
N SER A 7 18.83 11.69 -0.69
CA SER A 7 17.87 12.01 -1.74
C SER A 7 16.69 11.04 -1.75
N PHE A 8 15.49 11.55 -1.58
CA PHE A 8 14.24 10.78 -1.70
C PHE A 8 13.70 10.86 -3.11
N VAL A 9 13.51 9.70 -3.74
CA VAL A 9 13.00 9.62 -5.11
C VAL A 9 11.62 8.97 -5.12
N SER A 10 10.62 9.75 -5.54
CA SER A 10 9.24 9.29 -5.74
C SER A 10 8.79 9.58 -7.16
N THR A 11 8.53 8.53 -7.94
CA THR A 11 8.09 8.65 -9.34
C THR A 11 6.58 8.69 -9.48
N ARG A 12 5.84 8.47 -8.40
CA ARG A 12 4.38 8.42 -8.39
C ARG A 12 3.80 9.50 -7.48
N GLY A 13 2.98 10.38 -8.07
CA GLY A 13 2.25 11.42 -7.33
C GLY A 13 3.04 12.71 -7.09
N ARG A 14 2.38 13.67 -6.45
CA ARG A 14 2.88 15.04 -6.21
C ARG A 14 3.70 15.18 -4.92
N GLY A 15 3.93 14.11 -4.20
CA GLY A 15 4.65 14.12 -2.93
C GLY A 15 5.27 12.76 -2.60
N LEU A 16 5.91 12.67 -1.45
CA LEU A 16 6.36 11.40 -0.91
C LEU A 16 5.13 10.55 -0.56
N ASN A 17 5.20 9.26 -0.89
CA ASN A 17 4.19 8.33 -0.37
C ASN A 17 4.41 8.11 1.14
N THR A 18 3.49 7.38 1.75
CA THR A 18 3.49 7.18 3.21
C THR A 18 4.77 6.55 3.73
N ASP A 19 5.30 5.52 3.06
CA ASP A 19 6.54 4.86 3.51
C ASP A 19 7.72 5.81 3.48
N LEU A 20 7.92 6.51 2.35
CA LEU A 20 8.99 7.51 2.22
C LEU A 20 8.82 8.67 3.21
N GLN A 21 7.58 9.08 3.50
CA GLN A 21 7.32 10.15 4.48
C GLN A 21 7.64 9.71 5.90
N LEU A 22 7.32 8.46 6.27
CA LEU A 22 7.69 7.88 7.57
C LEU A 22 9.20 7.78 7.72
N VAL A 23 9.89 7.23 6.71
CA VAL A 23 11.35 7.15 6.70
C VAL A 23 11.97 8.55 6.82
N LYS A 24 11.48 9.51 6.03
CA LYS A 24 11.95 10.90 6.10
C LYS A 24 11.84 11.46 7.51
N ASN A 25 10.66 11.37 8.11
CA ASN A 25 10.42 11.96 9.43
C ASN A 25 11.34 11.36 10.49
N ASN A 26 11.56 10.04 10.43
CA ASN A 26 12.46 9.34 11.35
C ASN A 26 13.92 9.73 11.13
N LEU A 27 14.38 9.80 9.88
CA LEU A 27 15.76 10.21 9.58
C LEU A 27 16.02 11.68 9.93
N MET A 28 15.06 12.58 9.71
CA MET A 28 15.19 13.98 10.12
C MET A 28 15.35 14.14 11.63
N ALA A 29 14.67 13.30 12.42
CA ALA A 29 14.80 13.30 13.87
C ALA A 29 16.14 12.71 14.34
N ALA A 30 16.58 11.63 13.69
CA ALA A 30 17.78 10.87 14.09
C ALA A 30 19.10 11.45 13.55
N LEU A 31 19.07 12.14 12.40
CA LEU A 31 20.22 12.66 11.68
C LEU A 31 20.04 14.16 11.35
N PRO A 32 20.04 15.05 12.37
CA PRO A 32 19.74 16.47 12.17
C PRO A 32 20.77 17.23 11.34
N GLU A 33 21.99 16.67 11.21
CA GLU A 33 23.08 17.25 10.41
C GLU A 33 23.01 16.93 8.92
N VAL A 34 22.10 16.03 8.50
CA VAL A 34 21.95 15.59 7.11
C VAL A 34 21.02 16.52 6.36
N GLU A 35 21.39 16.86 5.14
CA GLU A 35 20.50 17.56 4.20
C GLU A 35 19.62 16.54 3.46
N PHE A 36 18.35 16.90 3.26
CA PHE A 36 17.38 16.04 2.57
C PHE A 36 16.92 16.70 1.26
N GLU A 37 17.11 15.99 0.17
CA GLU A 37 16.66 16.38 -1.15
C GLU A 37 15.49 15.53 -1.62
N TYR A 38 14.64 16.09 -2.46
CA TYR A 38 13.42 15.43 -2.93
C TYR A 38 13.33 15.50 -4.44
N TYR A 39 13.28 14.35 -5.07
CA TYR A 39 12.88 14.24 -6.45
C TYR A 39 11.45 13.71 -6.51
N LEU A 40 10.52 14.57 -6.91
CA LEU A 40 9.10 14.27 -7.00
C LEU A 40 8.63 14.39 -8.44
N ASN A 41 7.94 13.39 -8.95
CA ASN A 41 7.31 13.50 -10.28
C ASN A 41 6.10 14.42 -10.20
N LYS A 42 6.32 15.72 -10.43
CA LYS A 42 5.33 16.77 -10.21
C LYS A 42 4.14 16.76 -11.18
N THR A 43 4.24 16.12 -12.34
CA THR A 43 3.11 15.91 -13.27
C THR A 43 3.61 15.33 -14.57
N ALA A 44 3.03 14.24 -15.06
CA ALA A 44 3.04 13.99 -16.49
C ALA A 44 2.30 15.17 -17.15
N THR A 45 3.01 16.02 -17.83
CA THR A 45 2.39 17.07 -18.64
C THR A 45 1.91 16.42 -19.94
N LYS A 46 0.83 16.93 -20.53
CA LYS A 46 0.37 16.48 -21.85
C LYS A 46 1.33 16.91 -22.98
N ILE A 47 2.44 17.57 -22.65
CA ILE A 47 3.43 18.08 -23.62
C ILE A 47 4.64 17.13 -23.61
N PRO A 48 4.84 16.29 -24.65
CA PRO A 48 5.89 15.28 -24.71
C PRO A 48 7.31 15.82 -24.47
N LEU A 49 7.61 17.00 -25.03
CA LEU A 49 8.93 17.65 -24.90
C LEU A 49 9.28 18.01 -23.46
N ILE A 50 8.29 18.46 -22.68
CA ILE A 50 8.49 18.80 -21.26
C ILE A 50 8.71 17.51 -20.45
N ASN A 51 7.98 16.45 -20.76
CA ASN A 51 8.17 15.14 -20.12
C ASN A 51 9.58 14.59 -20.35
N THR A 52 10.12 14.72 -21.57
CA THR A 52 11.49 14.29 -21.88
C THR A 52 12.54 15.08 -21.09
N LYS A 53 12.44 16.40 -21.03
CA LYS A 53 13.36 17.23 -20.24
C LYS A 53 13.30 16.94 -18.74
N MET A 54 12.12 16.67 -18.22
CA MET A 54 11.94 16.27 -16.81
C MET A 54 12.55 14.89 -16.55
N GLU A 55 12.43 13.97 -17.49
CA GLU A 55 13.04 12.64 -17.40
C GLU A 55 14.58 12.71 -17.41
N ASP A 56 15.15 13.56 -18.27
CA ASP A 56 16.59 13.78 -18.32
C ASP A 56 17.11 14.41 -17.04
N ALA A 57 16.42 15.41 -16.48
CA ALA A 57 16.76 16.02 -15.19
C ALA A 57 16.70 14.99 -14.06
N ARG A 58 15.71 14.10 -14.07
CA ARG A 58 15.60 12.99 -13.11
C ARG A 58 16.79 12.04 -13.22
N ARG A 59 17.15 11.66 -14.44
CA ARG A 59 18.30 10.76 -14.68
C ARG A 59 19.58 11.38 -14.15
N THR A 60 19.83 12.66 -14.42
CA THR A 60 20.99 13.39 -13.92
C THR A 60 20.99 13.42 -12.40
N PHE A 61 19.90 13.82 -11.76
CA PHE A 61 19.78 13.85 -10.30
C PHE A 61 20.08 12.49 -9.67
N CYS A 62 19.45 11.42 -10.18
CA CYS A 62 19.65 10.07 -9.66
C CYS A 62 21.08 9.54 -9.93
N THR A 63 21.79 10.09 -10.91
CA THR A 63 23.17 9.67 -11.23
C THR A 63 24.19 10.33 -10.33
N GLU A 64 23.93 11.53 -9.85
CA GLU A 64 24.85 12.35 -9.04
C GLU A 64 24.67 12.12 -7.53
N ALA A 65 23.50 11.65 -7.10
CA ALA A 65 23.21 11.44 -5.69
C ALA A 65 23.91 10.21 -5.11
N GLU A 66 24.68 10.41 -4.06
CA GLU A 66 25.41 9.32 -3.36
C GLU A 66 24.49 8.44 -2.51
N ASN A 67 23.55 9.07 -1.79
CA ASN A 67 22.62 8.36 -0.89
C ASN A 67 21.20 8.54 -1.39
N ILE A 68 20.52 7.45 -1.73
CA ILE A 68 19.19 7.45 -2.33
C ILE A 68 18.27 6.52 -1.56
N ILE A 69 17.04 6.98 -1.33
CA ILE A 69 15.92 6.16 -0.89
C ILE A 69 14.80 6.26 -1.92
N CYS A 70 14.40 5.13 -2.50
CA CYS A 70 13.38 5.08 -3.55
C CYS A 70 12.42 3.90 -3.35
N MET A 71 11.31 3.90 -4.11
CA MET A 71 10.32 2.81 -4.09
C MET A 71 10.02 2.22 -5.47
N ASP A 72 10.57 2.80 -6.52
CA ASP A 72 10.26 2.38 -7.88
C ASP A 72 11.47 1.65 -8.49
N PRO A 73 11.38 0.31 -8.72
CA PRO A 73 12.47 -0.45 -9.33
C PRO A 73 12.72 -0.10 -10.81
N SER A 74 11.83 0.66 -11.44
CA SER A 74 11.96 1.08 -12.85
C SER A 74 12.77 2.35 -13.06
N ILE A 75 13.27 2.98 -12.01
CA ILE A 75 14.08 4.19 -12.14
C ILE A 75 15.46 3.81 -12.71
N PRO A 76 15.82 4.28 -13.90
CA PRO A 76 17.14 4.02 -14.47
C PRO A 76 18.21 4.85 -13.76
N ILE A 77 18.67 4.39 -12.64
CA ILE A 77 19.84 4.97 -11.97
C ILE A 77 21.07 4.33 -12.59
N LYS A 78 21.57 4.90 -13.66
CA LYS A 78 22.90 4.54 -14.21
C LYS A 78 23.94 5.19 -13.31
N ILE A 79 24.52 4.43 -12.43
CA ILE A 79 25.62 4.91 -11.62
C ILE A 79 26.84 4.09 -11.93
N PRO A 80 28.01 4.74 -12.13
CA PRO A 80 29.28 4.04 -12.15
C PRO A 80 29.46 3.28 -10.83
N SER A 81 30.22 2.23 -10.84
CA SER A 81 30.47 1.33 -9.69
C SER A 81 30.34 2.03 -8.35
N ALA A 82 29.41 1.55 -7.51
CA ALA A 82 29.17 2.11 -6.20
C ALA A 82 30.49 2.18 -5.41
N SER A 83 30.85 3.35 -4.93
CA SER A 83 31.90 3.43 -3.91
C SER A 83 31.37 2.79 -2.63
N GLU A 84 32.24 2.25 -1.78
CA GLU A 84 31.85 1.65 -0.49
C GLU A 84 31.07 2.61 0.43
N ARG A 85 31.03 3.91 0.09
CA ARG A 85 30.35 4.97 0.85
C ARG A 85 28.92 5.24 0.39
N GLU A 86 28.52 4.76 -0.79
CA GLU A 86 27.20 5.02 -1.33
C GLU A 86 26.17 4.08 -0.72
N ARG A 87 25.00 4.62 -0.38
CA ARG A 87 23.87 3.85 0.16
C ARG A 87 22.62 4.12 -0.68
N ARG A 88 22.10 3.09 -1.31
CA ARG A 88 20.93 3.16 -2.18
C ARG A 88 19.91 2.11 -1.75
N LEU A 89 18.89 2.58 -1.06
CA LEU A 89 17.85 1.74 -0.52
C LEU A 89 16.62 1.75 -1.42
N LEU A 90 16.20 0.58 -1.89
CA LEU A 90 14.92 0.34 -2.49
C LEU A 90 13.95 -0.22 -1.44
N LEU A 91 12.86 0.51 -1.17
CA LEU A 91 11.71 0.00 -0.43
C LEU A 91 10.78 -0.68 -1.43
N ALA A 92 10.79 -2.00 -1.44
CA ALA A 92 10.09 -2.77 -2.46
C ALA A 92 8.65 -3.09 -2.03
N THR A 93 7.70 -2.28 -2.46
CA THR A 93 6.26 -2.56 -2.30
C THR A 93 5.73 -3.32 -3.53
N PRO A 94 4.88 -4.34 -3.36
CA PRO A 94 4.24 -4.98 -4.49
C PRO A 94 3.23 -4.02 -5.15
N PHE A 95 3.42 -3.77 -6.44
CA PHE A 95 2.50 -3.00 -7.28
C PHE A 95 1.75 -3.93 -8.24
N ASP A 96 0.59 -3.52 -8.72
CA ASP A 96 -0.25 -4.32 -9.63
C ASP A 96 0.52 -4.89 -10.83
N TYR A 97 1.46 -4.13 -11.42
CA TYR A 97 2.26 -4.65 -12.52
C TYR A 97 3.20 -5.80 -12.13
N GLN A 98 3.64 -5.87 -10.88
CA GLN A 98 4.49 -6.96 -10.38
C GLN A 98 3.68 -8.25 -10.23
N PHE A 99 2.41 -8.16 -9.85
CA PHE A 99 1.50 -9.32 -9.88
C PHE A 99 1.31 -9.85 -11.31
N ASN A 100 1.24 -8.96 -12.31
CA ASN A 100 1.22 -9.41 -13.72
C ASN A 100 2.51 -10.13 -14.12
N ILE A 101 3.66 -9.64 -13.68
CA ILE A 101 4.94 -10.33 -13.90
C ILE A 101 4.90 -11.69 -13.20
N PHE A 102 4.52 -11.73 -11.92
CA PHE A 102 4.40 -12.97 -11.15
C PHE A 102 3.50 -13.99 -11.87
N MET A 103 2.30 -13.58 -12.30
CA MET A 103 1.37 -14.44 -13.01
C MET A 103 1.96 -15.02 -14.29
N LYS A 104 2.62 -14.19 -15.09
CA LYS A 104 3.28 -14.63 -16.33
C LYS A 104 4.38 -15.66 -16.09
N TYR A 105 5.21 -15.44 -15.08
CA TYR A 105 6.31 -16.36 -14.74
C TYR A 105 5.82 -17.62 -14.03
N HIS A 106 4.77 -17.52 -13.23
CA HIS A 106 4.14 -18.68 -12.63
C HIS A 106 3.61 -19.65 -13.70
N ASP A 107 3.02 -19.09 -14.76
CA ASP A 107 2.45 -19.88 -15.86
C ASP A 107 3.53 -20.30 -16.89
N ASN A 108 4.71 -19.66 -16.90
CA ASN A 108 5.84 -20.01 -17.75
C ASN A 108 7.18 -19.69 -17.06
N PRO A 109 7.72 -20.61 -16.23
CA PRO A 109 8.91 -20.38 -15.41
C PRO A 109 10.23 -20.22 -16.20
N ASP A 110 10.25 -20.62 -17.47
CA ASP A 110 11.46 -20.55 -18.32
C ASP A 110 11.69 -19.15 -18.93
N GLN A 111 10.87 -18.17 -18.61
CA GLN A 111 11.07 -16.82 -19.12
C GLN A 111 12.35 -16.17 -18.55
N PRO A 112 13.11 -15.41 -19.36
CA PRO A 112 14.31 -14.73 -18.90
C PRO A 112 13.98 -13.70 -17.82
N LYS A 113 14.85 -13.59 -16.84
CA LYS A 113 14.74 -12.58 -15.79
C LYS A 113 14.78 -11.18 -16.39
N LYS A 114 14.07 -10.25 -15.77
CA LYS A 114 14.11 -8.83 -16.15
C LYS A 114 15.34 -8.16 -15.56
N GLN A 115 16.03 -7.39 -16.38
CA GLN A 115 17.07 -6.51 -15.88
C GLN A 115 16.47 -5.45 -14.96
N THR A 116 17.10 -5.21 -13.82
CA THR A 116 16.80 -4.06 -12.97
C THR A 116 17.44 -2.81 -13.56
N PHE A 117 16.65 -1.75 -13.62
CA PHE A 117 17.18 -0.45 -14.01
C PHE A 117 17.81 0.31 -12.81
N ILE A 118 17.62 -0.20 -11.59
CA ILE A 118 18.16 0.39 -10.38
C ILE A 118 19.38 -0.41 -9.92
N ARG A 119 20.47 0.29 -9.76
CA ARG A 119 21.62 -0.22 -9.02
C ARG A 119 21.46 0.12 -7.54
N CYS A 120 20.77 -0.76 -6.82
CA CYS A 120 20.62 -0.66 -5.37
C CYS A 120 21.82 -1.27 -4.68
N THR A 121 22.19 -0.72 -3.52
CA THR A 121 23.08 -1.42 -2.58
C THR A 121 22.27 -2.26 -1.59
N HIS A 122 21.04 -1.83 -1.32
CA HIS A 122 20.14 -2.50 -0.39
C HIS A 122 18.71 -2.54 -0.91
N VAL A 123 18.02 -3.64 -0.66
CA VAL A 123 16.60 -3.83 -0.95
C VAL A 123 15.88 -4.23 0.33
N MET A 124 14.84 -3.50 0.69
CA MET A 124 13.92 -3.87 1.78
C MET A 124 12.61 -4.37 1.15
N PRO A 125 12.40 -5.68 1.04
CA PRO A 125 11.22 -6.24 0.35
C PRO A 125 9.94 -6.12 1.18
N GLY A 126 10.04 -6.00 2.49
CA GLY A 126 8.89 -5.83 3.40
C GLY A 126 7.98 -7.04 3.55
N SER A 127 8.18 -8.10 2.74
CA SER A 127 7.43 -9.35 2.85
C SER A 127 8.13 -10.51 2.13
N PRO A 128 7.88 -11.77 2.54
CA PRO A 128 8.40 -12.96 1.85
C PRO A 128 7.99 -13.02 0.38
N PHE A 129 6.73 -12.69 0.07
CA PHE A 129 6.24 -12.65 -1.31
C PHE A 129 7.04 -11.68 -2.18
N THR A 130 7.26 -10.45 -1.69
CA THR A 130 8.03 -9.45 -2.44
C THR A 130 9.50 -9.86 -2.58
N ALA A 131 10.12 -10.42 -1.54
CA ALA A 131 11.48 -10.94 -1.58
C ALA A 131 11.61 -12.03 -2.65
N LYS A 132 10.73 -13.04 -2.63
CA LYS A 132 10.69 -14.12 -3.62
C LYS A 132 10.51 -13.58 -5.04
N LEU A 133 9.59 -12.64 -5.22
CA LEU A 133 9.34 -12.01 -6.52
C LEU A 133 10.59 -11.29 -7.03
N PHE A 134 11.24 -10.51 -6.19
CA PHE A 134 12.43 -9.76 -6.59
C PHE A 134 13.61 -10.67 -6.89
N HIS A 135 13.88 -11.70 -6.09
CA HIS A 135 14.93 -12.67 -6.35
C HIS A 135 14.67 -13.51 -7.62
N SER A 136 13.43 -13.88 -7.91
CA SER A 136 13.10 -14.76 -9.02
C SER A 136 13.05 -14.06 -10.37
N PHE A 137 12.59 -12.79 -10.41
CA PHE A 137 12.24 -12.14 -11.68
C PHE A 137 13.18 -11.00 -12.07
N TYR A 138 14.06 -10.56 -11.19
CA TYR A 138 15.04 -9.53 -11.48
C TYR A 138 16.46 -10.07 -11.40
N GLU A 139 17.31 -9.59 -12.31
CA GLU A 139 18.75 -9.78 -12.22
C GLU A 139 19.32 -8.72 -11.28
N TRP A 140 19.98 -9.17 -10.22
CA TRP A 140 20.64 -8.29 -9.24
C TRP A 140 22.15 -8.42 -9.36
N GLU A 141 22.87 -7.35 -9.03
CA GLU A 141 24.31 -7.40 -8.88
C GLU A 141 24.66 -8.19 -7.59
N ASP A 142 25.79 -8.91 -7.61
CA ASP A 142 26.19 -9.81 -6.49
C ASP A 142 26.37 -9.10 -5.14
N ASN A 143 26.58 -7.79 -5.17
CA ASN A 143 26.79 -6.97 -3.96
C ASN A 143 25.52 -6.37 -3.35
N VAL A 144 24.34 -6.71 -3.87
CA VAL A 144 23.08 -6.21 -3.34
C VAL A 144 22.67 -6.97 -2.08
N THR A 145 22.48 -6.23 -0.99
CA THR A 145 22.02 -6.79 0.28
C THR A 145 20.51 -6.72 0.39
N PHE A 146 19.84 -7.85 0.61
CA PHE A 146 18.44 -7.90 0.92
C PHE A 146 18.20 -7.84 2.42
N LEU A 147 17.47 -6.83 2.87
CA LEU A 147 17.04 -6.66 4.25
C LEU A 147 15.74 -7.48 4.46
N ASN A 148 15.93 -8.81 4.50
CA ASN A 148 14.84 -9.75 4.76
C ASN A 148 14.43 -9.68 6.24
N ASP A 149 13.24 -10.21 6.54
CA ASP A 149 12.64 -10.28 7.87
C ASP A 149 12.29 -8.91 8.50
N ILE A 150 12.40 -7.82 7.72
CA ILE A 150 12.07 -6.47 8.16
C ILE A 150 10.82 -6.00 7.43
N PRO A 151 9.74 -5.63 8.13
CA PRO A 151 8.53 -5.09 7.51
C PRO A 151 8.77 -3.71 6.91
N LEU A 152 7.90 -3.28 5.98
CA LEU A 152 7.91 -1.90 5.51
C LEU A 152 7.53 -0.92 6.64
N PRO A 153 8.01 0.34 6.58
CA PRO A 153 7.70 1.35 7.60
C PRO A 153 6.22 1.52 7.90
N ILE A 154 5.36 1.55 6.87
CA ILE A 154 3.92 1.67 7.08
C ILE A 154 3.32 0.42 7.75
N SER A 155 3.80 -0.77 7.40
CA SER A 155 3.32 -2.00 8.02
C SER A 155 3.69 -2.06 9.50
N TRP A 156 4.91 -1.66 9.85
CA TRP A 156 5.33 -1.51 11.24
C TRP A 156 4.49 -0.46 11.98
N ASP A 157 4.25 0.68 11.33
CA ASP A 157 3.53 1.80 11.88
C ASP A 157 2.08 1.44 12.23
N ILE A 158 1.42 0.59 11.42
CA ILE A 158 0.05 0.09 11.66
C ILE A 158 -0.06 -0.67 13.00
N LEU A 159 1.01 -1.27 13.50
CA LEU A 159 1.01 -2.00 14.77
C LEU A 159 1.15 -1.10 16.00
N GLN A 160 1.42 0.20 15.84
CA GLN A 160 1.67 1.10 16.97
C GLN A 160 0.36 1.45 17.70
N GLU A 161 0.18 0.91 18.90
CA GLU A 161 -1.05 1.08 19.69
C GLU A 161 -1.33 2.54 20.06
N GLU A 162 -0.30 3.35 20.25
CA GLU A 162 -0.46 4.78 20.51
C GLU A 162 -1.13 5.50 19.34
N LYS A 163 -0.71 5.19 18.11
CA LYS A 163 -1.33 5.74 16.90
C LYS A 163 -2.76 5.24 16.72
N ARG A 164 -2.97 3.94 16.91
CA ARG A 164 -4.31 3.36 16.89
C ARG A 164 -5.24 4.07 17.87
N THR A 165 -4.79 4.28 19.10
CA THR A 165 -5.55 5.01 20.13
C THR A 165 -5.86 6.45 19.72
N THR A 166 -4.90 7.15 19.13
CA THR A 166 -5.07 8.52 18.64
C THR A 166 -6.10 8.59 17.52
N VAL A 167 -5.97 7.73 16.51
CA VAL A 167 -6.91 7.69 15.37
C VAL A 167 -8.30 7.24 15.82
N LYS A 168 -8.39 6.32 16.80
CA LYS A 168 -9.67 5.91 17.39
C LYS A 168 -10.40 7.06 18.08
N LYS A 169 -9.70 7.89 18.86
CA LYS A 169 -10.29 9.10 19.45
C LYS A 169 -10.78 10.07 18.37
N GLN A 170 -10.05 10.22 17.28
CA GLN A 170 -10.48 11.04 16.15
C GLN A 170 -11.71 10.45 15.45
N LEU A 171 -11.79 9.14 15.24
CA LEU A 171 -12.98 8.47 14.72
C LEU A 171 -14.18 8.72 15.61
N GLU A 172 -14.04 8.50 16.93
CA GLU A 172 -15.12 8.69 17.91
C GLU A 172 -15.58 10.15 18.03
N PHE A 173 -14.70 11.11 17.75
CA PHE A 173 -15.06 12.53 17.68
C PHE A 173 -15.98 12.80 16.47
N TYR A 174 -15.68 12.26 15.30
CA TYR A 174 -16.51 12.43 14.10
C TYR A 174 -17.74 11.53 14.09
N PHE A 175 -17.65 10.37 14.71
CA PHE A 175 -18.68 9.33 14.73
C PHE A 175 -18.81 8.77 16.16
N PRO A 176 -19.48 9.48 17.08
CA PRO A 176 -19.64 9.04 18.48
C PRO A 176 -20.25 7.63 18.61
N GLN A 177 -21.10 7.25 17.64
CA GLN A 177 -21.73 5.93 17.56
C GLN A 177 -20.76 4.77 17.28
N ALA A 178 -19.52 5.06 16.84
CA ALA A 178 -18.47 4.06 16.65
C ALA A 178 -17.80 3.64 17.97
N LYS A 179 -18.08 4.37 19.08
CA LYS A 179 -17.44 4.11 20.37
C LYS A 179 -17.72 2.70 20.85
N GLY A 180 -16.64 1.99 21.18
CA GLY A 180 -16.72 0.61 21.69
C GLY A 180 -16.99 -0.45 20.64
N LYS A 181 -17.20 -0.08 19.37
CA LYS A 181 -17.49 -1.02 18.29
C LYS A 181 -16.21 -1.52 17.60
N LYS A 182 -16.30 -2.70 17.00
CA LYS A 182 -15.33 -3.19 16.00
C LYS A 182 -15.50 -2.41 14.71
N ILE A 183 -14.42 -2.24 13.96
CA ILE A 183 -14.41 -1.42 12.75
C ILE A 183 -14.24 -2.30 11.51
N LEU A 184 -15.26 -2.29 10.65
CA LEU A 184 -15.20 -2.81 9.29
C LEU A 184 -14.82 -1.67 8.34
N SER A 185 -13.64 -1.74 7.75
CA SER A 185 -13.20 -0.74 6.77
C SER A 185 -13.41 -1.24 5.35
N ILE A 186 -14.16 -0.47 4.55
CA ILE A 186 -14.28 -0.67 3.09
C ILE A 186 -13.45 0.41 2.42
N LEU A 187 -12.20 0.08 2.08
CA LEU A 187 -11.22 0.97 1.50
C LEU A 187 -11.04 0.66 0.01
N LEU A 188 -11.58 1.51 -0.85
CA LEU A 188 -11.51 1.35 -2.29
C LEU A 188 -10.67 2.46 -2.93
N VAL A 189 -9.79 2.06 -3.85
CA VAL A 189 -8.83 2.94 -4.52
C VAL A 189 -9.06 2.90 -6.03
N GLY A 190 -9.04 4.08 -6.63
CA GLY A 190 -9.25 4.28 -8.06
C GLY A 190 -10.53 5.04 -8.34
N GLN A 191 -10.60 5.65 -9.52
CA GLN A 191 -11.81 6.22 -10.08
C GLN A 191 -12.37 5.24 -11.11
N LYS A 192 -13.69 5.19 -11.24
CA LYS A 192 -14.31 4.48 -12.36
C LYS A 192 -13.77 5.07 -13.66
N PRO A 193 -13.37 4.24 -14.63
CA PRO A 193 -13.13 4.74 -15.97
C PRO A 193 -14.45 5.32 -16.50
N GLU A 194 -14.35 6.53 -17.08
CA GLU A 194 -15.46 7.02 -17.90
C GLU A 194 -15.62 6.06 -19.09
N PRO A 195 -16.83 5.58 -19.38
CA PRO A 195 -17.06 4.72 -20.53
C PRO A 195 -16.62 5.44 -21.81
N GLU A 196 -15.82 4.78 -22.65
CA GLU A 196 -15.32 5.35 -23.90
C GLU A 196 -16.44 5.73 -24.89
N ASP A 197 -17.62 5.14 -24.74
CA ASP A 197 -18.80 5.35 -25.56
C ASP A 197 -19.73 6.45 -25.04
N GLY A 198 -19.36 7.15 -23.95
CA GLY A 198 -20.17 8.21 -23.35
C GLY A 198 -21.44 7.70 -22.64
N SER A 199 -21.59 6.39 -22.43
CA SER A 199 -22.65 5.83 -21.60
C SER A 199 -22.46 6.23 -20.13
N GLU A 200 -23.53 6.20 -19.33
CA GLU A 200 -23.38 6.42 -17.89
C GLU A 200 -22.49 5.35 -17.29
N PRO A 201 -21.54 5.72 -16.40
CA PRO A 201 -20.69 4.75 -15.71
C PRO A 201 -21.56 3.71 -15.02
N VAL A 202 -21.35 2.43 -15.34
CA VAL A 202 -22.07 1.35 -14.66
C VAL A 202 -21.79 1.49 -13.18
N ASN A 203 -22.81 1.85 -12.41
CA ASN A 203 -22.67 1.85 -10.96
C ASN A 203 -22.60 0.40 -10.49
N LEU A 204 -21.41 -0.06 -10.10
CA LEU A 204 -21.19 -1.42 -9.60
C LEU A 204 -22.04 -1.74 -8.35
N PHE A 205 -22.65 -0.73 -7.78
CA PHE A 205 -23.49 -0.82 -6.60
C PHE A 205 -24.98 -0.56 -6.88
N ASN A 206 -25.40 -0.41 -8.14
CA ASN A 206 -26.80 -0.09 -8.47
C ASN A 206 -27.80 -1.13 -7.97
N ASP A 207 -27.39 -2.41 -7.93
CA ASP A 207 -28.24 -3.51 -7.46
C ASP A 207 -27.97 -3.85 -5.98
N PHE A 208 -27.15 -3.06 -5.32
CA PHE A 208 -26.68 -3.33 -3.99
C PHE A 208 -27.67 -2.84 -2.93
N ASN A 209 -28.18 -3.76 -2.14
CA ASN A 209 -29.06 -3.44 -1.02
C ASN A 209 -28.25 -3.21 0.26
N LEU A 210 -27.70 -1.99 0.44
CA LEU A 210 -26.96 -1.60 1.63
C LEU A 210 -27.74 -1.84 2.94
N LYS A 211 -29.08 -1.76 2.86
CA LYS A 211 -29.93 -2.09 3.99
C LYS A 211 -29.76 -3.54 4.45
N LYS A 212 -29.77 -4.52 3.52
CA LYS A 212 -29.54 -5.93 3.88
C LYS A 212 -28.23 -6.13 4.60
N ILE A 213 -27.17 -5.45 4.16
CA ILE A 213 -25.87 -5.54 4.81
C ILE A 213 -25.89 -4.91 6.20
N MET A 214 -26.50 -3.72 6.33
CA MET A 214 -26.62 -3.08 7.63
C MET A 214 -27.48 -3.87 8.62
N ASP A 215 -28.49 -4.60 8.11
CA ASP A 215 -29.30 -5.53 8.93
C ASP A 215 -28.51 -6.81 9.29
N TYR A 216 -27.63 -7.25 8.40
CA TYR A 216 -26.83 -8.46 8.59
C TYR A 216 -25.64 -8.26 9.52
N ILE A 217 -24.99 -7.10 9.44
CA ILE A 217 -23.86 -6.76 10.32
C ILE A 217 -24.38 -6.49 11.73
N ASP A 218 -23.79 -7.18 12.70
CA ASP A 218 -24.12 -7.04 14.12
C ASP A 218 -23.96 -5.60 14.64
N ASP A 219 -24.66 -5.27 15.72
CA ASP A 219 -24.65 -3.92 16.31
C ASP A 219 -23.31 -3.54 16.95
N ASP A 220 -22.44 -4.51 17.21
CA ASP A 220 -21.09 -4.30 17.72
C ASP A 220 -20.07 -3.90 16.64
N TRP A 221 -20.49 -3.82 15.37
CA TRP A 221 -19.69 -3.31 14.27
C TRP A 221 -20.08 -1.90 13.84
N PHE A 222 -19.08 -1.15 13.40
CA PHE A 222 -19.23 0.14 12.73
C PHE A 222 -18.49 0.11 11.39
N VAL A 223 -19.19 0.38 10.31
CA VAL A 223 -18.65 0.38 8.95
C VAL A 223 -18.11 1.75 8.60
N ILE A 224 -16.87 1.83 8.16
CA ILE A 224 -16.29 3.06 7.61
C ILE A 224 -15.87 2.88 6.15
N THR A 225 -16.05 3.91 5.35
CA THR A 225 -15.66 3.90 3.93
C THR A 225 -15.10 5.22 3.46
N ASN A 226 -14.22 5.17 2.44
CA ASN A 226 -13.76 6.31 1.67
C ASN A 226 -14.47 6.45 0.32
N ASN A 227 -15.37 5.53 -0.01
CA ASN A 227 -16.01 5.47 -1.32
C ASN A 227 -17.31 6.26 -1.38
N TRP A 228 -17.41 7.18 -2.35
CA TRP A 228 -18.59 8.05 -2.50
C TRP A 228 -19.84 7.29 -2.98
N ASP A 229 -19.68 6.30 -3.84
CA ASP A 229 -20.83 5.54 -4.37
C ASP A 229 -21.58 4.84 -3.24
N LEU A 230 -20.88 4.33 -2.23
CA LEU A 230 -21.51 3.77 -1.02
C LEU A 230 -22.20 4.82 -0.18
N VAL A 231 -21.71 6.06 -0.20
CA VAL A 231 -22.35 7.19 0.51
C VAL A 231 -23.67 7.57 -0.15
N GLU A 232 -23.71 7.65 -1.48
CA GLU A 232 -24.95 7.94 -2.21
C GLU A 232 -26.01 6.90 -1.88
N LEU A 233 -25.66 5.63 -1.82
CA LEU A 233 -26.56 4.57 -1.36
C LEU A 233 -26.99 4.76 0.10
N SER A 234 -26.09 5.24 0.96
CA SER A 234 -26.39 5.44 2.39
C SER A 234 -27.44 6.51 2.65
N TYR A 235 -27.57 7.51 1.76
CA TYR A 235 -28.66 8.50 1.86
C TYR A 235 -30.06 7.92 1.68
N GLN A 236 -30.16 6.73 1.08
CA GLN A 236 -31.41 6.00 0.95
C GLN A 236 -31.76 5.15 2.17
N LEU A 237 -30.79 5.05 3.12
CA LEU A 237 -30.99 4.29 4.36
C LEU A 237 -31.84 5.08 5.35
N PRO A 238 -32.76 4.41 6.05
CA PRO A 238 -33.40 4.98 7.23
C PRO A 238 -32.40 5.46 8.26
N TYR A 239 -32.72 6.54 8.98
CA TYR A 239 -31.86 7.19 9.96
C TYR A 239 -31.27 6.22 11.00
N GLN A 240 -31.99 5.17 11.35
CA GLN A 240 -31.52 4.13 12.28
C GLN A 240 -30.19 3.48 11.89
N TYR A 241 -29.88 3.41 10.58
CA TYR A 241 -28.61 2.83 10.09
C TYR A 241 -27.44 3.80 10.15
N SER A 242 -27.69 5.10 10.35
CA SER A 242 -26.62 6.08 10.55
C SER A 242 -25.76 5.77 11.80
N SER A 243 -26.28 4.96 12.72
CA SER A 243 -25.57 4.45 13.88
C SER A 243 -24.52 3.37 13.57
N LYS A 244 -24.53 2.81 12.36
CA LYS A 244 -23.64 1.73 11.94
C LYS A 244 -22.68 2.11 10.81
N PHE A 245 -22.79 3.30 10.22
CA PHE A 245 -22.07 3.67 9.00
C PHE A 245 -21.47 5.07 9.07
N GLY A 246 -20.23 5.22 8.57
CA GLY A 246 -19.54 6.50 8.51
C GLY A 246 -18.70 6.69 7.23
N TYR A 247 -18.84 7.89 6.62
CA TYR A 247 -18.01 8.32 5.52
C TYR A 247 -16.85 9.18 5.98
N ILE A 248 -15.64 8.75 5.71
CA ILE A 248 -14.44 9.32 6.35
C ILE A 248 -13.69 10.36 5.52
N LYS A 249 -14.06 10.61 4.23
CA LYS A 249 -13.33 11.55 3.36
C LYS A 249 -13.08 12.89 4.06
N ASN A 250 -11.84 13.35 4.03
CA ASN A 250 -11.37 14.58 4.69
C ASN A 250 -11.45 14.59 6.23
N LYS A 251 -11.84 13.48 6.87
CA LYS A 251 -11.91 13.36 8.33
C LYS A 251 -10.80 12.47 8.87
N ILE A 252 -10.57 11.35 8.20
CA ILE A 252 -9.58 10.33 8.55
C ILE A 252 -8.85 9.96 7.27
N SER A 253 -7.53 9.74 7.31
CA SER A 253 -6.76 9.35 6.15
C SER A 253 -7.01 7.89 5.77
N LEU A 254 -6.69 7.51 4.50
CA LEU A 254 -6.81 6.11 4.07
C LEU A 254 -5.87 5.18 4.85
N ASN A 255 -4.70 5.69 5.25
CA ASN A 255 -3.79 4.90 6.08
C ASN A 255 -4.35 4.72 7.49
N ASP A 256 -5.00 5.77 8.04
CA ASP A 256 -5.59 5.68 9.37
C ASP A 256 -6.75 4.67 9.44
N MET A 257 -7.44 4.41 8.30
CA MET A 257 -8.41 3.30 8.24
C MET A 257 -7.76 1.96 8.61
N MET A 258 -6.51 1.72 8.20
CA MET A 258 -5.82 0.47 8.51
C MET A 258 -5.52 0.32 10.01
N TYR A 259 -5.19 1.43 10.72
CA TYR A 259 -4.99 1.37 12.18
C TYR A 259 -6.28 1.00 12.92
N LEU A 260 -7.41 1.47 12.42
CA LEU A 260 -8.72 1.28 13.05
C LEU A 260 -9.32 -0.10 12.78
N SER A 261 -9.02 -0.68 11.62
CA SER A 261 -9.71 -1.85 11.11
C SER A 261 -9.57 -3.07 12.00
N ASP A 262 -10.68 -3.71 12.29
CA ASP A 262 -10.75 -5.07 12.79
C ASP A 262 -11.02 -6.08 11.67
N MET A 263 -11.54 -5.59 10.53
CA MET A 263 -11.64 -6.29 9.25
C MET A 263 -11.45 -5.28 8.12
N LEU A 264 -10.69 -5.65 7.10
CA LEU A 264 -10.44 -4.80 5.92
C LEU A 264 -11.01 -5.41 4.65
N ILE A 265 -11.81 -4.64 3.93
CA ILE A 265 -12.23 -4.93 2.57
C ILE A 265 -11.58 -3.90 1.65
N THR A 266 -10.85 -4.36 0.64
CA THR A 266 -10.11 -3.44 -0.24
C THR A 266 -9.94 -4.02 -1.65
N ASN A 267 -9.74 -3.14 -2.63
CA ASN A 267 -9.34 -3.50 -3.99
C ASN A 267 -7.87 -3.16 -4.27
N SER A 268 -7.09 -2.86 -3.24
CA SER A 268 -5.71 -2.39 -3.36
C SER A 268 -4.71 -3.40 -2.83
N SER A 269 -3.81 -3.87 -3.70
CA SER A 269 -2.69 -4.75 -3.33
C SER A 269 -1.82 -4.16 -2.22
N LYS A 270 -1.53 -2.86 -2.32
CA LYS A 270 -0.73 -2.15 -1.32
C LYS A 270 -1.38 -2.18 0.07
N HIS A 271 -2.67 -1.84 0.15
CA HIS A 271 -3.36 -1.80 1.44
C HIS A 271 -3.56 -3.19 2.03
N ALA A 272 -3.92 -4.19 1.19
CA ALA A 272 -4.01 -5.57 1.63
C ALA A 272 -2.67 -6.09 2.16
N GLY A 273 -1.56 -5.87 1.42
CA GLY A 273 -0.23 -6.27 1.84
C GLY A 273 0.23 -5.58 3.13
N ASN A 274 0.03 -4.26 3.26
CA ASN A 274 0.41 -3.56 4.48
C ASN A 274 -0.43 -3.99 5.70
N PHE A 275 -1.72 -4.23 5.50
CA PHE A 275 -2.61 -4.63 6.58
C PHE A 275 -2.40 -6.09 7.03
N SER A 276 -1.83 -6.96 6.19
CA SER A 276 -1.59 -8.37 6.49
C SER A 276 -0.77 -8.60 7.77
N ILE A 277 0.10 -7.63 8.13
CA ILE A 277 0.91 -7.67 9.36
C ILE A 277 0.04 -7.71 10.64
N THR A 278 -1.18 -7.20 10.58
CA THR A 278 -2.10 -7.18 11.72
C THR A 278 -2.67 -8.57 12.04
N LYS A 279 -2.55 -9.52 11.11
CA LYS A 279 -3.14 -10.86 11.20
C LYS A 279 -4.65 -10.81 11.47
N LYS A 280 -5.34 -9.81 10.88
CA LYS A 280 -6.79 -9.64 10.94
C LYS A 280 -7.42 -9.97 9.59
N PRO A 281 -8.75 -10.27 9.52
CA PRO A 281 -9.41 -10.62 8.27
C PRO A 281 -9.27 -9.56 7.18
N ILE A 282 -8.92 -10.03 5.98
CA ILE A 282 -8.77 -9.21 4.77
C ILE A 282 -9.61 -9.84 3.66
N TYR A 283 -10.38 -9.03 2.95
CA TYR A 283 -11.09 -9.44 1.76
C TYR A 283 -10.80 -8.49 0.60
N TYR A 284 -10.63 -9.07 -0.58
CA TYR A 284 -10.50 -8.33 -1.82
C TYR A 284 -11.88 -8.16 -2.47
N LEU A 285 -12.28 -6.92 -2.70
CA LEU A 285 -13.51 -6.61 -3.41
C LEU A 285 -13.19 -6.24 -4.87
N GLU A 286 -13.85 -6.90 -5.83
CA GLU A 286 -13.74 -6.59 -7.25
C GLU A 286 -14.50 -5.30 -7.60
N TYR A 287 -13.95 -4.17 -7.19
CA TYR A 287 -14.53 -2.84 -7.50
C TYR A 287 -14.17 -2.38 -8.92
N LEU A 288 -12.97 -2.67 -9.36
CA LEU A 288 -12.47 -2.45 -10.72
C LEU A 288 -11.65 -3.67 -11.13
N PRO A 289 -11.74 -4.15 -12.39
CA PRO A 289 -10.90 -5.24 -12.86
C PRO A 289 -9.42 -4.88 -12.68
N LYS A 290 -8.71 -5.60 -11.83
CA LYS A 290 -7.29 -5.39 -11.55
C LYS A 290 -6.54 -6.70 -11.57
N ILE A 291 -5.27 -6.62 -11.94
CA ILE A 291 -4.37 -7.78 -11.97
C ILE A 291 -4.30 -8.45 -10.60
N PHE A 292 -4.29 -7.65 -9.53
CA PHE A 292 -4.31 -8.17 -8.16
C PHE A 292 -5.57 -8.98 -7.85
N GLY A 293 -6.74 -8.57 -8.38
CA GLY A 293 -7.98 -9.34 -8.26
C GLY A 293 -7.87 -10.73 -8.87
N ASN A 294 -7.29 -10.83 -10.07
CA ASN A 294 -7.04 -12.12 -10.72
C ASN A 294 -6.08 -13.00 -9.91
N PHE A 295 -5.05 -12.39 -9.30
CA PHE A 295 -4.13 -13.08 -8.41
C PHE A 295 -4.86 -13.62 -7.17
N ILE A 296 -5.65 -12.79 -6.47
CA ILE A 296 -6.42 -13.22 -5.29
C ILE A 296 -7.42 -14.33 -5.67
N LYS A 297 -8.16 -14.18 -6.75
CA LYS A 297 -9.12 -15.18 -7.23
C LYS A 297 -8.46 -16.53 -7.53
N LYS A 298 -7.22 -16.52 -8.02
CA LYS A 298 -6.47 -17.74 -8.35
C LYS A 298 -5.84 -18.42 -7.13
N PHE A 299 -5.25 -17.64 -6.21
CA PHE A 299 -4.42 -18.17 -5.13
C PHE A 299 -5.07 -18.10 -3.73
N TYR A 300 -6.06 -17.23 -3.55
CA TYR A 300 -6.74 -17.00 -2.27
C TYR A 300 -8.26 -16.81 -2.47
N PRO A 301 -8.95 -17.78 -3.10
CA PRO A 301 -10.35 -17.61 -3.52
C PRO A 301 -11.31 -17.31 -2.38
N SER A 302 -11.04 -17.77 -1.15
CA SER A 302 -11.89 -17.46 0.02
C SER A 302 -11.80 -15.99 0.46
N MET A 303 -10.78 -15.26 0.00
CA MET A 303 -10.63 -13.83 0.25
C MET A 303 -11.28 -12.95 -0.83
N TYR A 304 -11.74 -13.53 -1.93
CA TYR A 304 -12.27 -12.79 -3.06
C TYR A 304 -13.77 -12.56 -2.94
N LEU A 305 -14.17 -11.30 -3.04
CA LEU A 305 -15.57 -10.87 -3.11
C LEU A 305 -15.82 -10.25 -4.49
N LYS A 306 -16.72 -10.85 -5.26
CA LYS A 306 -17.13 -10.34 -6.57
C LYS A 306 -17.90 -9.03 -6.44
N ASP A 307 -18.73 -8.93 -5.41
CA ASP A 307 -19.59 -7.79 -5.11
C ASP A 307 -19.79 -7.67 -3.57
N LEU A 308 -20.45 -6.60 -3.18
CA LEU A 308 -20.71 -6.35 -1.76
C LEU A 308 -21.84 -7.23 -1.18
N GLU A 309 -22.71 -7.82 -2.00
CA GLU A 309 -23.71 -8.77 -1.49
C GLU A 309 -23.05 -10.01 -0.88
N GLN A 310 -21.85 -10.37 -1.35
CA GLN A 310 -21.09 -11.47 -0.76
C GLN A 310 -20.63 -11.18 0.67
N LEU A 311 -20.70 -9.94 1.17
CA LEU A 311 -20.56 -9.68 2.60
C LEU A 311 -21.57 -10.43 3.45
N LEU A 312 -22.76 -10.73 2.90
CA LEU A 312 -23.78 -11.53 3.59
C LEU A 312 -23.40 -13.01 3.77
N THR A 313 -22.28 -13.43 3.18
CA THR A 313 -21.72 -14.78 3.37
C THR A 313 -20.64 -14.84 4.43
N LEU A 314 -20.18 -13.69 4.94
CA LEU A 314 -19.12 -13.60 5.94
C LEU A 314 -19.70 -13.77 7.33
N ASP A 315 -18.99 -14.49 8.18
CA ASP A 315 -19.32 -14.60 9.59
C ASP A 315 -18.65 -13.47 10.41
N PHE A 316 -19.41 -12.41 10.71
CA PHE A 316 -18.92 -11.28 11.50
C PHE A 316 -18.75 -11.60 12.99
N SER A 317 -19.32 -12.69 13.49
CA SER A 317 -19.13 -13.14 14.87
C SER A 317 -17.75 -13.78 15.05
N ASN A 318 -17.22 -14.41 13.99
CA ASN A 318 -15.92 -15.06 13.98
C ASN A 318 -14.89 -14.20 13.20
N THR A 319 -13.93 -13.65 13.93
CA THR A 319 -12.80 -12.91 13.36
C THR A 319 -11.53 -13.76 13.22
N GLU A 320 -11.61 -15.07 13.36
CA GLU A 320 -10.49 -15.96 13.12
C GLU A 320 -10.16 -16.03 11.62
N LEU A 321 -8.87 -16.03 11.33
CA LEU A 321 -8.42 -16.14 9.95
C LEU A 321 -8.66 -17.53 9.37
N SER A 322 -9.20 -17.62 8.17
CA SER A 322 -9.21 -18.86 7.40
C SER A 322 -7.78 -19.33 7.10
N PRO A 323 -7.57 -20.60 6.73
CA PRO A 323 -6.25 -21.09 6.32
C PRO A 323 -5.62 -20.26 5.19
N GLU A 324 -6.40 -19.84 4.21
CA GLU A 324 -5.93 -19.00 3.10
C GLU A 324 -5.53 -17.59 3.58
N GLN A 325 -6.32 -17.00 4.47
CA GLN A 325 -5.98 -15.69 5.06
C GLN A 325 -4.71 -15.77 5.92
N LYS A 326 -4.53 -16.85 6.68
CA LYS A 326 -3.28 -17.10 7.43
C LYS A 326 -2.09 -17.19 6.49
N ASN A 327 -2.22 -17.95 5.40
CA ASN A 327 -1.18 -18.07 4.38
C ASN A 327 -0.89 -16.71 3.72
N PHE A 328 -1.92 -15.96 3.34
CA PHE A 328 -1.76 -14.62 2.80
C PHE A 328 -1.00 -13.70 3.76
N CYS A 329 -1.36 -13.68 5.04
CA CYS A 329 -0.66 -12.87 6.03
C CYS A 329 0.82 -13.27 6.17
N GLN A 330 1.14 -14.57 6.14
CA GLN A 330 2.51 -15.07 6.22
C GLN A 330 3.34 -14.73 4.98
N GLU A 331 2.73 -14.72 3.79
CA GLU A 331 3.42 -14.39 2.55
C GLU A 331 3.58 -12.88 2.35
N PHE A 332 2.62 -12.07 2.80
CA PHE A 332 2.58 -10.63 2.53
C PHE A 332 3.09 -9.74 3.69
N SER A 333 3.48 -10.32 4.82
CA SER A 333 4.14 -9.59 5.89
C SER A 333 5.22 -10.43 6.57
N TYR A 334 6.30 -9.77 7.00
CA TYR A 334 7.22 -10.36 7.96
C TYR A 334 6.66 -10.22 9.38
N ASP A 335 7.03 -11.14 10.27
CA ASP A 335 6.80 -10.94 11.69
C ASP A 335 7.61 -9.72 12.17
N PRO A 336 7.01 -8.83 12.98
CA PRO A 336 7.63 -7.56 13.36
C PRO A 336 8.72 -7.78 14.43
N THR A 337 9.90 -8.22 14.02
CA THR A 337 11.04 -8.47 14.90
C THR A 337 11.92 -7.23 15.09
N GLU A 338 12.01 -6.38 14.08
CA GLU A 338 12.85 -5.18 14.10
C GLU A 338 12.11 -3.95 13.58
N ASN A 339 12.44 -2.79 14.17
CA ASN A 339 11.91 -1.51 13.71
C ASN A 339 12.59 -1.12 12.38
N PRO A 340 11.87 -1.05 11.26
CA PRO A 340 12.45 -0.71 9.97
C PRO A 340 13.12 0.66 9.94
N SER A 341 12.65 1.62 10.74
CA SER A 341 13.21 2.96 10.82
C SER A 341 14.58 2.97 11.44
N GLU A 342 14.81 2.15 12.49
CA GLU A 342 16.14 2.01 13.12
C GLU A 342 17.12 1.33 12.19
N THR A 343 16.68 0.34 11.44
CA THR A 343 17.53 -0.33 10.43
C THR A 343 17.94 0.64 9.32
N ILE A 344 16.99 1.45 8.82
CA ILE A 344 17.29 2.46 7.80
C ILE A 344 18.22 3.55 8.40
N GLU A 345 17.97 4.00 9.62
CA GLU A 345 18.86 4.95 10.29
C GLU A 345 20.29 4.42 10.37
N LYS A 346 20.49 3.20 10.85
CA LYS A 346 21.81 2.56 10.92
C LYS A 346 22.49 2.50 9.55
N LEU A 347 21.72 2.22 8.48
CA LEU A 347 22.23 2.16 7.12
C LEU A 347 22.78 3.51 6.63
N PHE A 348 22.19 4.63 7.03
CA PHE A 348 22.54 5.99 6.59
C PHE A 348 23.37 6.78 7.62
N LYS A 349 23.69 6.21 8.76
CA LYS A 349 24.40 6.90 9.86
C LYS A 349 25.92 7.09 9.64
N TYR A 350 26.53 6.49 8.60
CA TYR A 350 27.99 6.53 8.33
C TYR A 350 28.46 7.74 7.57
#